data_bd7d9d8f3b1673137e293cf2feca259b
#
_entry.id   bd7d9d8f3b1673137e293cf2feca259b
#
_cell.length_a   1.000
_cell.length_b   1.000
_cell.length_c   1.000
_cell.angle_alpha   90.00
_cell.angle_beta   90.00
_cell.angle_gamma   90.00
#
_symmetry.space_group_name_H-M   'P 1'
#
loop_
_entity.id
_entity.type
_entity.pdbx_description
1 polymer ?
#
loop_
_entity_poly.entity_id
_entity_poly.type
_entity_poly.pdbx_seq_one_letter_code
_entity_poly.pdbx_strand_id
1 'polypeptide(L)'
;MNPKLIKVLRLVATGLMIPSVLTLVMTEIEPLIEFPSVLFNRFWGFLICYLYLVSYIIFLLTFKSFKKVSKWIILGIGIPATFFVIFSMLTQYAKIYYQPHYDRYVAYRNLNEPNEFIVVQDYMNWKLNKPAVDTVLVNDYYLLRRVEFIKKMNLKGTWIKLDEKGNELDTIRIK
;
A
#
# COMPACT_ATOMS: atom_id res chain seq x y z
N MET A 1 31.41 7.61 20.48
CA MET A 1 30.37 8.49 19.87
C MET A 1 29.76 9.37 20.94
N ASN A 2 29.54 10.64 20.66
CA ASN A 2 29.02 11.62 21.63
C ASN A 2 27.61 11.17 22.11
N PRO A 3 27.33 11.15 23.45
CA PRO A 3 26.04 10.71 23.99
C PRO A 3 24.84 11.54 23.49
N LYS A 4 25.03 12.84 23.25
CA LYS A 4 24.00 13.70 22.65
C LYS A 4 23.67 13.26 21.23
N LEU A 5 24.70 12.95 20.42
CA LEU A 5 24.52 12.47 19.04
C LEU A 5 23.78 11.13 19.02
N ILE A 6 24.13 10.20 19.92
CA ILE A 6 23.42 8.91 20.04
C ILE A 6 21.93 9.13 20.30
N LYS A 7 21.57 10.04 21.21
CA LYS A 7 20.18 10.32 21.54
C LYS A 7 19.41 10.90 20.34
N VAL A 8 20.02 11.82 19.61
CA VAL A 8 19.41 12.41 18.39
C VAL A 8 19.22 11.34 17.31
N LEU A 9 20.25 10.53 17.03
CA LEU A 9 20.15 9.46 16.03
C LEU A 9 19.04 8.45 16.35
N ARG A 10 18.86 8.09 17.62
CA ARG A 10 17.78 7.20 18.05
C ARG A 10 16.40 7.83 17.89
N LEU A 11 16.27 9.11 18.23
CA LEU A 11 15.01 9.83 18.05
C LEU A 11 14.62 9.86 16.58
N VAL A 12 15.56 10.17 15.69
CA VAL A 12 15.35 10.14 14.23
C VAL A 12 14.98 8.72 13.76
N ALA A 13 15.73 7.70 14.18
CA ALA A 13 15.45 6.33 13.81
C ALA A 13 14.04 5.87 14.27
N THR A 14 13.64 6.21 15.49
CA THR A 14 12.30 5.90 15.99
C THR A 14 11.23 6.63 15.18
N GLY A 15 11.45 7.91 14.89
CA GLY A 15 10.54 8.74 14.09
C GLY A 15 10.35 8.24 12.66
N LEU A 16 11.36 7.58 12.07
CA LEU A 16 11.26 6.95 10.74
C LEU A 16 10.67 5.54 10.81
N MET A 17 11.00 4.77 11.83
CA MET A 17 10.59 3.36 11.96
C MET A 17 9.09 3.22 12.24
N ILE A 18 8.52 4.04 13.11
CA ILE A 18 7.10 3.94 13.49
C ILE A 18 6.19 4.14 12.28
N PRO A 19 6.29 5.25 11.50
CA PRO A 19 5.48 5.41 10.30
C PRO A 19 5.71 4.29 9.28
N SER A 20 6.96 3.82 9.13
CA SER A 20 7.28 2.74 8.20
C SER A 20 6.57 1.43 8.56
N VAL A 21 6.61 1.03 9.83
CA VAL A 21 5.92 -0.19 10.30
C VAL A 21 4.40 -0.03 10.17
N LEU A 22 3.84 1.11 10.57
CA LEU A 22 2.40 1.37 10.44
C LEU A 22 1.95 1.27 8.99
N THR A 23 2.68 1.89 8.06
CA THR A 23 2.33 1.84 6.63
C THR A 23 2.41 0.42 6.09
N LEU A 24 3.47 -0.36 6.42
CA LEU A 24 3.59 -1.75 6.00
C LEU A 24 2.42 -2.61 6.50
N VAL A 25 1.97 -2.41 7.73
CA VAL A 25 0.82 -3.13 8.27
C VAL A 25 -0.47 -2.71 7.56
N MET A 26 -0.66 -1.41 7.31
CA MET A 26 -1.89 -0.90 6.69
C MET A 26 -2.02 -1.29 5.21
N THR A 27 -0.91 -1.48 4.50
CA THR A 27 -0.96 -1.89 3.07
C THR A 27 -1.32 -3.36 2.86
N GLU A 28 -1.29 -4.18 3.91
CA GLU A 28 -1.66 -5.60 3.84
C GLU A 28 -3.09 -5.89 4.33
N ILE A 29 -3.81 -4.86 4.83
CA ILE A 29 -5.17 -4.99 5.39
C ILE A 29 -6.18 -4.41 4.39
N GLU A 30 -7.14 -5.21 3.94
CA GLU A 30 -8.30 -4.71 3.19
C GLU A 30 -9.22 -3.86 4.09
N PRO A 31 -9.72 -2.72 3.60
CA PRO A 31 -9.57 -2.17 2.27
C PRO A 31 -8.17 -1.58 2.02
N LEU A 32 -7.66 -1.78 0.82
CA LEU A 32 -6.34 -1.22 0.44
C LEU A 32 -6.41 0.30 0.35
N ILE A 33 -5.46 0.97 0.97
CA ILE A 33 -5.26 2.41 0.84
C ILE A 33 -4.06 2.63 -0.07
N GLU A 34 -4.27 3.29 -1.19
CA GLU A 34 -3.22 3.52 -2.17
C GLU A 34 -3.28 4.94 -2.76
N PHE A 35 -2.21 5.35 -3.42
CA PHE A 35 -2.22 6.57 -4.22
C PHE A 35 -2.86 6.29 -5.59
N PRO A 36 -3.53 7.27 -6.20
CA PRO A 36 -4.11 7.11 -7.54
C PRO A 36 -3.07 6.72 -8.60
N SER A 37 -1.82 7.17 -8.43
CA SER A 37 -0.71 6.83 -9.32
C SER A 37 -0.06 5.51 -8.93
N VAL A 38 -0.13 4.51 -9.82
CA VAL A 38 0.53 3.20 -9.65
C VAL A 38 2.04 3.35 -9.44
N LEU A 39 2.68 4.26 -10.18
CA LEU A 39 4.12 4.53 -10.07
C LEU A 39 4.47 5.10 -8.68
N PHE A 40 3.63 6.00 -8.16
CA PHE A 40 3.84 6.62 -6.86
C PHE A 40 3.65 5.60 -5.72
N ASN A 41 2.64 4.73 -5.82
CA ASN A 41 2.44 3.62 -4.86
C ASN A 41 3.67 2.73 -4.76
N ARG A 42 4.28 2.40 -5.89
CA ARG A 42 5.49 1.57 -5.94
C ARG A 42 6.68 2.26 -5.30
N PHE A 43 6.92 3.51 -5.70
CA PHE A 43 7.99 4.31 -5.12
C PHE A 43 7.81 4.46 -3.61
N TRP A 44 6.58 4.70 -3.15
CA TRP A 44 6.24 4.81 -1.73
C TRP A 44 6.51 3.52 -0.97
N GLY A 45 6.11 2.37 -1.50
CA GLY A 45 6.40 1.07 -0.90
C GLY A 45 7.89 0.81 -0.70
N PHE A 46 8.71 1.09 -1.71
CA PHE A 46 10.17 0.98 -1.60
C PHE A 46 10.75 1.98 -0.61
N LEU A 47 10.29 3.22 -0.62
CA LEU A 47 10.74 4.26 0.29
C LEU A 47 10.51 3.86 1.75
N ILE A 48 9.31 3.36 2.06
CA ILE A 48 8.96 2.90 3.41
C ILE A 48 9.86 1.75 3.88
N CYS A 49 10.09 0.75 3.04
CA CYS A 49 11.00 -0.34 3.35
C CYS A 49 12.44 0.16 3.57
N TYR A 50 12.90 1.08 2.72
CA TYR A 50 14.22 1.70 2.85
C TYR A 50 14.37 2.49 4.16
N LEU A 51 13.37 3.30 4.52
CA LEU A 51 13.38 4.06 5.78
C LEU A 51 13.42 3.14 7.00
N TYR A 52 12.72 2.01 6.97
CA TYR A 52 12.82 0.99 8.00
C TYR A 52 14.26 0.45 8.13
N LEU A 53 14.88 0.05 7.02
CA LEU A 53 16.23 -0.50 7.01
C LEU A 53 17.26 0.49 7.53
N VAL A 54 17.19 1.76 7.09
CA VAL A 54 18.05 2.83 7.59
C VAL A 54 17.88 3.02 9.11
N SER A 55 16.64 3.02 9.59
CA SER A 55 16.34 3.13 11.02
C SER A 55 16.92 1.96 11.81
N TYR A 56 16.79 0.75 11.30
CA TYR A 56 17.34 -0.44 11.94
C TYR A 56 18.88 -0.42 11.99
N ILE A 57 19.53 0.01 10.91
CA ILE A 57 21.00 0.21 10.89
C ILE A 57 21.42 1.21 11.96
N ILE A 58 20.71 2.34 12.13
CA ILE A 58 21.02 3.32 13.18
C ILE A 58 20.90 2.69 14.57
N PHE A 59 19.89 1.84 14.83
CA PHE A 59 19.78 1.11 16.09
C PHE A 59 20.96 0.15 16.29
N LEU A 60 21.42 -0.56 15.26
CA LEU A 60 22.59 -1.43 15.34
C LEU A 60 23.88 -0.65 15.61
N LEU A 61 24.09 0.49 14.96
CA LEU A 61 25.25 1.36 15.19
C LEU A 61 25.29 1.90 16.62
N THR A 62 24.14 2.13 17.22
CA THR A 62 24.01 2.60 18.60
C THR A 62 23.86 1.46 19.62
N PHE A 63 23.94 0.19 19.19
CA PHE A 63 23.63 -1.00 19.95
C PHE A 63 24.37 -1.11 21.30
N LYS A 64 25.67 -0.80 21.31
CA LYS A 64 26.51 -0.91 22.53
C LYS A 64 25.97 -0.06 23.70
N SER A 65 25.30 1.05 23.41
CA SER A 65 24.80 2.00 24.41
C SER A 65 23.36 1.71 24.88
N PHE A 66 22.74 0.61 24.45
CA PHE A 66 21.43 0.20 24.96
C PHE A 66 21.52 -0.64 26.25
N LYS A 67 20.47 -0.58 27.06
CA LYS A 67 20.26 -1.49 28.18
C LYS A 67 20.11 -2.93 27.69
N LYS A 68 20.41 -3.92 28.54
CA LYS A 68 20.36 -5.36 28.18
C LYS A 68 19.01 -5.77 27.55
N VAL A 69 17.89 -5.35 28.16
CA VAL A 69 16.54 -5.66 27.66
C VAL A 69 16.31 -5.09 26.25
N SER A 70 16.68 -3.82 26.02
CA SER A 70 16.53 -3.20 24.69
C SER A 70 17.38 -3.90 23.63
N LYS A 71 18.53 -4.45 23.99
CA LYS A 71 19.37 -5.25 23.10
C LYS A 71 18.66 -6.52 22.63
N TRP A 72 18.00 -7.22 23.56
CA TRP A 72 17.22 -8.40 23.21
C TRP A 72 16.02 -8.08 22.31
N ILE A 73 15.35 -6.95 22.53
CA ILE A 73 14.25 -6.50 21.67
C ILE A 73 14.78 -6.20 20.26
N ILE A 74 15.89 -5.45 20.16
CA ILE A 74 16.48 -5.10 18.85
C ILE A 74 16.90 -6.34 18.06
N LEU A 75 17.46 -7.34 18.71
CA LEU A 75 17.87 -8.59 18.03
C LEU A 75 16.69 -9.54 17.83
N GLY A 76 15.88 -9.79 18.87
CA GLY A 76 14.82 -10.79 18.85
C GLY A 76 13.63 -10.42 17.96
N ILE A 77 13.29 -9.12 17.91
CA ILE A 77 12.18 -8.61 17.07
C ILE A 77 12.72 -7.99 15.79
N GLY A 78 13.80 -7.21 15.89
CA GLY A 78 14.34 -6.45 14.76
C GLY A 78 14.87 -7.34 13.63
N ILE A 79 15.52 -8.46 13.94
CA ILE A 79 16.03 -9.38 12.90
C ILE A 79 14.87 -10.01 12.11
N PRO A 80 13.88 -10.69 12.74
CA PRO A 80 12.73 -11.22 12.01
C PRO A 80 11.96 -10.17 11.23
N ALA A 81 11.74 -8.98 11.81
CA ALA A 81 11.08 -7.87 11.13
C ALA A 81 11.88 -7.39 9.90
N THR A 82 13.21 -7.37 9.98
CA THR A 82 14.08 -7.03 8.83
C THR A 82 13.95 -8.05 7.72
N PHE A 83 13.91 -9.34 8.03
CA PHE A 83 13.64 -10.38 7.02
C PHE A 83 12.27 -10.19 6.37
N PHE A 84 11.24 -9.89 7.16
CA PHE A 84 9.90 -9.60 6.64
C PHE A 84 9.92 -8.38 5.69
N VAL A 85 10.60 -7.29 6.06
CA VAL A 85 10.72 -6.09 5.22
C VAL A 85 11.47 -6.39 3.92
N ILE A 86 12.57 -7.14 3.97
CA ILE A 86 13.31 -7.56 2.77
C ILE A 86 12.42 -8.43 1.88
N PHE A 87 11.68 -9.38 2.46
CA PHE A 87 10.74 -10.20 1.72
C PHE A 87 9.61 -9.35 1.10
N SER A 88 9.08 -8.36 1.84
CA SER A 88 8.10 -7.41 1.30
C SER A 88 8.66 -6.58 0.14
N MET A 89 9.92 -6.13 0.21
CA MET A 89 10.59 -5.47 -0.92
C MET A 89 10.67 -6.37 -2.15
N LEU A 90 11.06 -7.62 -1.97
CA LEU A 90 11.15 -8.59 -3.06
C LEU A 90 9.78 -8.88 -3.68
N THR A 91 8.74 -9.03 -2.85
CA THR A 91 7.37 -9.22 -3.34
C THR A 91 6.82 -7.98 -4.06
N GLN A 92 7.11 -6.77 -3.56
CA GLN A 92 6.77 -5.52 -4.26
C GLN A 92 7.48 -5.43 -5.61
N TYR A 93 8.77 -5.78 -5.66
CA TYR A 93 9.52 -5.84 -6.90
C TYR A 93 8.92 -6.86 -7.89
N ALA A 94 8.58 -8.06 -7.41
CA ALA A 94 7.92 -9.07 -8.22
C ALA A 94 6.53 -8.62 -8.71
N LYS A 95 5.71 -7.98 -7.86
CA LYS A 95 4.42 -7.39 -8.24
C LYS A 95 4.59 -6.31 -9.33
N ILE A 96 5.67 -5.53 -9.30
CA ILE A 96 5.97 -4.55 -10.36
C ILE A 96 6.12 -5.22 -11.73
N TYR A 97 6.84 -6.35 -11.77
CA TYR A 97 7.12 -7.03 -13.02
C TYR A 97 5.99 -7.95 -13.48
N TYR A 98 5.29 -8.61 -12.53
CA TYR A 98 4.38 -9.70 -12.86
C TYR A 98 2.90 -9.38 -12.66
N GLN A 99 2.55 -8.35 -11.90
CA GLN A 99 1.15 -8.01 -11.62
C GLN A 99 0.89 -6.51 -11.45
N PRO A 100 1.18 -5.68 -12.44
CA PRO A 100 0.68 -4.31 -12.38
C PRO A 100 -0.84 -4.33 -12.54
N HIS A 101 -1.58 -3.89 -11.51
CA HIS A 101 -2.97 -3.53 -11.67
C HIS A 101 -3.01 -2.11 -12.25
N TYR A 102 -3.60 -1.99 -13.42
CA TYR A 102 -3.79 -0.69 -14.07
C TYR A 102 -5.28 -0.46 -14.23
N ASP A 103 -5.72 0.73 -13.86
CA ASP A 103 -7.08 1.17 -14.17
C ASP A 103 -7.23 1.24 -15.68
N ARG A 104 -8.12 0.43 -16.20
CA ARG A 104 -8.42 0.42 -17.63
C ARG A 104 -9.44 1.49 -17.96
N TYR A 105 -10.57 1.50 -17.25
CA TYR A 105 -11.59 2.53 -17.33
C TYR A 105 -12.51 2.49 -16.11
N VAL A 106 -13.23 3.59 -15.89
CA VAL A 106 -14.29 3.67 -14.88
C VAL A 106 -15.57 3.10 -15.50
N ALA A 107 -16.05 1.98 -14.96
CA ALA A 107 -17.27 1.33 -15.47
C ALA A 107 -18.55 1.96 -14.94
N TYR A 108 -18.53 2.41 -13.69
CA TYR A 108 -19.68 3.05 -13.06
C TYR A 108 -19.26 4.18 -12.13
N ARG A 109 -20.06 5.24 -12.05
CA ARG A 109 -19.92 6.35 -11.12
C ARG A 109 -21.17 6.45 -10.24
N ASN A 110 -20.98 6.57 -8.94
CA ASN A 110 -22.09 6.76 -8.02
C ASN A 110 -22.63 8.19 -8.09
N LEU A 111 -23.94 8.37 -8.32
CA LEU A 111 -24.57 9.67 -8.33
C LEU A 111 -24.73 10.29 -6.94
N ASN A 112 -24.88 9.46 -5.93
CA ASN A 112 -25.08 9.89 -4.56
C ASN A 112 -23.74 10.22 -3.86
N GLU A 113 -22.67 9.55 -4.26
CA GLU A 113 -21.32 9.72 -3.73
C GLU A 113 -20.33 9.95 -4.89
N PRO A 114 -20.06 11.20 -5.27
CA PRO A 114 -19.31 11.53 -6.49
C PRO A 114 -17.86 11.06 -6.49
N ASN A 115 -17.32 10.71 -5.33
CA ASN A 115 -15.96 10.18 -5.18
C ASN A 115 -15.90 8.64 -5.24
N GLU A 116 -17.05 7.98 -5.41
CA GLU A 116 -17.15 6.53 -5.45
C GLU A 116 -17.32 6.03 -6.90
N PHE A 117 -16.41 5.14 -7.30
CA PHE A 117 -16.32 4.61 -8.65
C PHE A 117 -16.16 3.10 -8.65
N ILE A 118 -16.67 2.44 -9.68
CA ILE A 118 -16.31 1.07 -10.00
C ILE A 118 -15.36 1.10 -11.17
N VAL A 119 -14.17 0.60 -10.96
CA VAL A 119 -13.07 0.63 -11.92
C VAL A 119 -12.77 -0.78 -12.39
N VAL A 120 -12.61 -0.95 -13.69
CA VAL A 120 -12.09 -2.16 -14.30
C VAL A 120 -10.58 -2.04 -14.38
N GLN A 121 -9.88 -3.03 -13.81
CA GLN A 121 -8.43 -3.07 -13.77
C GLN A 121 -7.90 -4.25 -14.57
N ASP A 122 -6.88 -3.99 -15.38
CA ASP A 122 -6.10 -5.04 -16.03
C ASP A 122 -4.96 -5.49 -15.11
N TYR A 123 -4.71 -6.78 -15.03
CA TYR A 123 -3.55 -7.34 -14.34
C TYR A 123 -3.04 -8.61 -15.01
N MET A 124 -1.79 -8.97 -14.73
CA MET A 124 -1.24 -10.24 -15.19
C MET A 124 -1.46 -11.31 -14.11
N ASN A 125 -2.26 -12.31 -14.42
CA ASN A 125 -2.41 -13.47 -13.54
C ASN A 125 -1.19 -14.38 -13.68
N TRP A 126 -0.27 -14.33 -12.72
CA TRP A 126 0.98 -15.08 -12.74
C TRP A 126 0.79 -16.59 -12.70
N LYS A 127 -0.29 -17.09 -12.05
CA LYS A 127 -0.59 -18.52 -11.98
C LYS A 127 -0.96 -19.10 -13.34
N LEU A 128 -1.65 -18.30 -14.14
CA LEU A 128 -2.12 -18.69 -15.47
C LEU A 128 -1.22 -18.15 -16.58
N ASN A 129 -0.27 -17.28 -16.25
CA ASN A 129 0.57 -16.53 -17.19
C ASN A 129 -0.25 -15.87 -18.32
N LYS A 130 -1.39 -15.29 -17.97
CA LYS A 130 -2.33 -14.65 -18.89
C LYS A 130 -2.82 -13.32 -18.33
N PRO A 131 -3.12 -12.35 -19.23
CA PRO A 131 -3.84 -11.15 -18.83
C PRO A 131 -5.19 -11.52 -18.22
N ALA A 132 -5.58 -10.84 -17.17
CA ALA A 132 -6.86 -10.97 -16.52
C ALA A 132 -7.41 -9.60 -16.17
N VAL A 133 -8.71 -9.55 -15.90
CA VAL A 133 -9.45 -8.32 -15.58
C VAL A 133 -10.10 -8.50 -14.22
N ASP A 134 -10.01 -7.50 -13.40
CA ASP A 134 -10.70 -7.44 -12.11
C ASP A 134 -11.57 -6.19 -12.01
N THR A 135 -12.52 -6.19 -11.09
CA THR A 135 -13.41 -5.07 -10.86
C THR A 135 -13.33 -4.68 -9.40
N VAL A 136 -13.01 -3.42 -9.15
CA VAL A 136 -12.80 -2.87 -7.82
C VAL A 136 -13.71 -1.67 -7.57
N LEU A 137 -14.13 -1.51 -6.31
CA LEU A 137 -14.76 -0.30 -5.81
C LEU A 137 -13.68 0.64 -5.33
N VAL A 138 -13.68 1.86 -5.84
CA VAL A 138 -12.70 2.89 -5.52
C VAL A 138 -13.41 4.08 -4.89
N ASN A 139 -12.93 4.51 -3.74
CA ASN A 139 -13.32 5.77 -3.12
C ASN A 139 -12.12 6.72 -3.14
N ASP A 140 -12.21 7.80 -3.88
CA ASP A 140 -11.14 8.79 -4.05
C ASP A 140 -11.20 9.86 -2.95
N TYR A 141 -10.07 10.03 -2.23
CA TYR A 141 -9.85 11.06 -1.22
C TYR A 141 -8.67 11.95 -1.61
N TYR A 142 -8.82 12.75 -2.65
CA TYR A 142 -7.86 13.73 -3.16
C TYR A 142 -6.40 13.23 -3.39
N LEU A 143 -5.70 12.73 -2.37
CA LEU A 143 -4.33 12.21 -2.45
C LEU A 143 -4.25 10.69 -2.29
N LEU A 144 -5.27 10.08 -1.73
CA LEU A 144 -5.34 8.66 -1.45
C LEU A 144 -6.64 8.11 -1.98
N ARG A 145 -6.65 6.85 -2.35
CA ARG A 145 -7.86 6.12 -2.71
C ARG A 145 -7.98 4.85 -1.88
N ARG A 146 -9.20 4.53 -1.49
CA ARG A 146 -9.55 3.27 -0.88
C ARG A 146 -10.04 2.33 -1.97
N VAL A 147 -9.45 1.14 -2.05
CA VAL A 147 -9.77 0.13 -3.07
C VAL A 147 -10.28 -1.13 -2.38
N GLU A 148 -11.44 -1.61 -2.80
CA GLU A 148 -12.04 -2.85 -2.34
C GLU A 148 -12.31 -3.78 -3.52
N PHE A 149 -11.89 -5.05 -3.40
CA PHE A 149 -12.19 -6.06 -4.40
C PHE A 149 -13.64 -6.49 -4.32
N ILE A 150 -14.38 -6.33 -5.39
CA ILE A 150 -15.81 -6.67 -5.44
C ILE A 150 -15.94 -8.17 -5.68
N LYS A 151 -16.05 -8.95 -4.61
CA LYS A 151 -16.34 -10.40 -4.67
C LYS A 151 -17.81 -10.71 -4.93
N LYS A 152 -18.71 -9.81 -4.50
CA LYS A 152 -20.15 -9.85 -4.81
C LYS A 152 -20.64 -8.40 -4.82
N MET A 153 -21.17 -7.94 -5.95
CA MET A 153 -21.71 -6.60 -6.10
C MET A 153 -22.97 -6.43 -5.22
N ASN A 154 -22.79 -5.87 -4.05
CA ASN A 154 -23.90 -5.32 -3.26
C ASN A 154 -23.89 -3.80 -3.44
N LEU A 155 -24.04 -3.37 -4.70
CA LEU A 155 -24.12 -1.95 -5.04
C LEU A 155 -25.46 -1.42 -4.54
N LYS A 156 -25.43 -0.41 -3.69
CA LYS A 156 -26.62 0.34 -3.30
C LYS A 156 -26.56 1.73 -3.90
N GLY A 157 -27.70 2.30 -4.26
CA GLY A 157 -27.77 3.66 -4.76
C GLY A 157 -28.02 3.77 -6.26
N THR A 158 -27.76 4.94 -6.81
CA THR A 158 -27.94 5.23 -8.25
C THR A 158 -26.58 5.37 -8.91
N TRP A 159 -26.37 4.56 -9.94
CA TRP A 159 -25.10 4.48 -10.63
C TRP A 159 -25.25 4.82 -12.10
N ILE A 160 -24.33 5.61 -12.63
CA ILE A 160 -24.23 5.89 -14.06
C ILE A 160 -23.23 4.88 -14.63
N LYS A 161 -23.66 4.11 -15.62
CA LYS A 161 -22.79 3.27 -16.42
C LYS A 161 -22.04 4.09 -17.44
N LEU A 162 -20.73 3.91 -17.55
CA LEU A 162 -19.87 4.59 -18.48
C LEU A 162 -19.30 3.61 -19.52
N ASP A 163 -19.01 4.09 -20.71
CA ASP A 163 -18.22 3.37 -21.70
C ASP A 163 -16.71 3.50 -21.41
N GLU A 164 -15.87 2.82 -22.18
CA GLU A 164 -14.40 2.89 -22.06
C GLU A 164 -13.84 4.30 -22.31
N LYS A 165 -14.60 5.20 -22.91
CA LYS A 165 -14.23 6.60 -23.18
C LYS A 165 -14.77 7.58 -22.14
N GLY A 166 -15.52 7.07 -21.14
CA GLY A 166 -16.14 7.87 -20.08
C GLY A 166 -17.46 8.52 -20.46
N ASN A 167 -18.09 8.16 -21.61
CA ASN A 167 -19.41 8.64 -21.96
C ASN A 167 -20.50 7.90 -21.17
N GLU A 168 -21.54 8.61 -20.76
CA GLU A 168 -22.67 8.05 -20.05
C GLU A 168 -23.54 7.19 -20.97
N LEU A 169 -23.75 5.93 -20.59
CA LEU A 169 -24.55 4.98 -21.37
C LEU A 169 -25.95 4.80 -20.76
N ASP A 170 -26.04 4.64 -19.46
CA ASP A 170 -27.28 4.29 -18.76
C ASP A 170 -27.21 4.64 -17.28
N THR A 171 -28.36 4.76 -16.62
CA THR A 171 -28.48 4.99 -15.18
C THR A 171 -29.17 3.79 -14.54
N ILE A 172 -28.46 3.12 -13.62
CA ILE A 172 -28.94 1.94 -12.91
C ILE A 172 -29.21 2.31 -11.47
N ARG A 173 -30.45 2.05 -11.00
CA ARG A 173 -30.82 2.18 -9.59
C ARG A 173 -30.84 0.79 -8.93
N ILE A 174 -29.96 0.60 -7.98
CA ILE A 174 -29.85 -0.63 -7.21
C ILE A 174 -30.43 -0.39 -5.82
N LYS A 175 -31.43 -1.18 -5.44
CA LYS A 175 -32.17 -1.08 -4.16
C LYS A 175 -31.47 -1.84 -3.04
#